data_04740fa8d2ec9865b0582bc97b8d8510
#
_entry.id   04740fa8d2ec9865b0582bc97b8d8510
#
_cell.length_a   1.000
_cell.length_b   1.000
_cell.length_c   1.000
_cell.angle_alpha   90.00
_cell.angle_beta   90.00
_cell.angle_gamma   90.00
#
_symmetry.space_group_name_H-M   'P 1'
#
loop_
_entity.id
_entity.type
_entity.pdbx_description
1 polymer ?
#
loop_
_entity_poly.entity_id
_entity_poly.type
_entity_poly.pdbx_seq_one_letter_code
_entity_poly.pdbx_strand_id
1 'polypeptide(L)'
;MIKKALFMALALVTFYPALAQDVEEQVTQPVQPQEQQVVVPQELQDQQQERRYQMYGVMFYNLENLFDTINDNGVYYKEFSPEGARQWNGTKYWQKQHNMAYTIGQMEVNGSPAVGPVIIGVSEIENITVLQDLVRQPEIKDRRYQIVHHDSPDRRGVDVGLLYNPRFFKVLNVTNQRINKYLPDYPEFRSRDQLCVTGMLAGEKVSVIVNHWPSRLGGEEQSSYLREAAGRMARETMDSLLRDDPNQGIIFMGDLNDDPQNKSCSEAVGAKKEIKDCLAEPGSCFNPWWNILNRGIGTLGYKGNWNLFDQIIITDYFLKNFESKEKPTLTFLRAEVLNRKFLRSNEGDRQGYPLRTFSGGVFLNGYSDHFPTMIYLVKEVK
;
A
#
# COMPACT_ATOMS: atom_id res chain seq x y z
N MET A 1 39.56 1.00 -44.71
CA MET A 1 39.47 2.35 -45.33
C MET A 1 38.32 3.04 -44.61
N ILE A 2 38.39 4.08 -43.91
CA ILE A 2 39.18 5.29 -43.74
C ILE A 2 38.98 5.75 -42.25
N LYS A 3 40.08 6.02 -41.57
CA LYS A 3 40.14 6.72 -40.27
C LYS A 3 39.74 8.17 -40.41
N LYS A 4 39.09 8.77 -39.45
CA LYS A 4 39.23 10.20 -39.15
C LYS A 4 39.30 10.46 -37.65
N ALA A 5 40.39 11.12 -37.31
CA ALA A 5 40.80 11.52 -35.97
C ALA A 5 40.09 12.81 -35.50
N LEU A 6 39.91 12.93 -34.21
CA LEU A 6 39.42 14.14 -33.54
C LEU A 6 40.60 14.95 -33.00
N PHE A 7 40.71 16.21 -33.39
CA PHE A 7 41.71 17.16 -32.90
C PHE A 7 41.22 17.84 -31.62
N MET A 8 42.08 17.82 -30.58
CA MET A 8 41.96 18.57 -29.34
C MET A 8 42.78 19.85 -29.50
N ALA A 9 42.17 20.99 -29.36
CA ALA A 9 42.86 22.29 -29.34
C ALA A 9 43.08 22.78 -27.89
N LEU A 10 44.34 22.85 -27.50
CA LEU A 10 44.79 23.39 -26.24
C LEU A 10 45.19 24.86 -26.47
N ALA A 11 44.54 25.81 -25.81
CA ALA A 11 44.94 27.23 -25.85
C ALA A 11 45.83 27.56 -24.65
N LEU A 12 47.11 27.85 -24.93
CA LEU A 12 48.04 28.40 -24.01
C LEU A 12 47.86 29.94 -23.95
N VAL A 13 47.65 30.46 -22.75
CA VAL A 13 47.71 31.91 -22.48
C VAL A 13 49.04 32.21 -21.82
N THR A 14 49.88 32.99 -22.52
CA THR A 14 51.16 33.50 -22.04
C THR A 14 50.96 34.82 -21.32
N PHE A 15 51.53 34.90 -20.11
CA PHE A 15 51.65 36.13 -19.32
C PHE A 15 52.84 36.97 -19.79
N TYR A 16 52.61 38.28 -19.98
CA TYR A 16 53.67 39.30 -20.02
C TYR A 16 53.55 40.19 -18.80
N PRO A 17 54.67 40.55 -18.12
CA PRO A 17 54.65 41.47 -17.04
C PRO A 17 54.87 42.93 -17.56
N ALA A 18 54.01 43.85 -17.14
CA ALA A 18 54.21 45.26 -17.35
C ALA A 18 54.64 45.96 -16.01
N LEU A 19 55.62 46.80 -16.13
CA LEU A 19 56.29 47.51 -15.08
C LEU A 19 55.37 48.50 -14.35
N ALA A 20 55.63 48.62 -13.02
CA ALA A 20 54.99 49.54 -12.12
C ALA A 20 55.50 50.97 -12.31
N GLN A 21 54.60 51.93 -12.23
CA GLN A 21 54.92 53.31 -11.84
C GLN A 21 54.11 53.67 -10.61
N ASP A 22 54.83 54.11 -9.57
CA ASP A 22 54.26 54.54 -8.30
C ASP A 22 53.46 55.85 -8.48
N VAL A 23 52.17 55.78 -8.04
CA VAL A 23 51.41 57.01 -7.73
C VAL A 23 50.85 56.81 -6.34
N GLU A 24 51.32 57.58 -5.38
CA GLU A 24 50.77 57.67 -4.05
C GLU A 24 49.36 58.31 -4.12
N GLU A 25 48.33 57.49 -3.92
CA GLU A 25 46.94 57.94 -3.77
C GLU A 25 46.48 57.69 -2.33
N GLN A 26 46.10 58.76 -1.65
CA GLN A 26 45.64 58.75 -0.27
C GLN A 26 44.47 57.81 -0.08
N VAL A 27 44.67 56.77 0.73
CA VAL A 27 43.65 55.81 1.11
C VAL A 27 42.65 56.45 2.08
N THR A 28 41.51 56.86 1.60
CA THR A 28 40.35 57.14 2.44
C THR A 28 39.79 55.81 2.85
N GLN A 29 39.73 55.53 4.15
CA GLN A 29 39.13 54.31 4.70
C GLN A 29 37.64 54.19 4.25
N PRO A 30 37.20 52.97 3.80
CA PRO A 30 35.79 52.76 3.49
C PRO A 30 34.95 52.77 4.77
N VAL A 31 33.96 53.65 4.82
CA VAL A 31 32.91 53.65 5.84
C VAL A 31 32.17 52.34 5.71
N GLN A 32 32.28 51.49 6.74
CA GLN A 32 31.45 50.26 6.83
C GLN A 32 29.97 50.65 6.86
N PRO A 33 29.10 50.03 6.03
CA PRO A 33 27.67 50.21 6.19
C PRO A 33 27.27 49.65 7.57
N GLN A 34 26.68 50.47 8.41
CA GLN A 34 25.96 49.97 9.58
C GLN A 34 24.82 49.09 9.11
N GLU A 35 24.91 47.79 9.32
CA GLU A 35 23.78 46.89 9.21
C GLU A 35 22.72 47.34 10.23
N GLN A 36 21.69 48.02 9.75
CA GLN A 36 20.50 48.20 10.52
C GLN A 36 19.91 46.81 10.77
N GLN A 37 20.10 46.31 11.99
CA GLN A 37 19.36 45.13 12.44
C GLN A 37 17.86 45.47 12.36
N VAL A 38 17.20 44.90 11.35
CA VAL A 38 15.75 44.88 11.25
C VAL A 38 15.25 44.03 12.42
N VAL A 39 14.85 44.71 13.50
CA VAL A 39 14.15 44.07 14.61
C VAL A 39 12.79 43.65 14.08
N VAL A 40 12.66 42.38 13.68
CA VAL A 40 11.39 41.77 13.33
C VAL A 40 10.54 41.75 14.61
N PRO A 41 9.35 42.38 14.62
CA PRO A 41 8.49 42.39 15.81
C PRO A 41 8.24 40.98 16.31
N GLN A 42 8.29 40.77 17.61
CA GLN A 42 8.09 39.49 18.27
C GLN A 42 6.77 38.80 17.87
N GLU A 43 5.76 39.60 17.56
CA GLU A 43 4.45 39.16 17.03
C GLU A 43 4.55 38.48 15.64
N LEU A 44 5.60 38.75 14.85
CA LEU A 44 5.85 38.06 13.57
C LEU A 44 6.71 36.81 13.73
N GLN A 45 7.47 36.70 14.83
CA GLN A 45 8.25 35.50 15.15
C GLN A 45 7.35 34.40 15.74
N ASP A 46 6.27 34.74 16.46
CA ASP A 46 5.32 33.81 17.04
C ASP A 46 4.34 33.18 16.01
N GLN A 47 4.30 33.69 14.78
CA GLN A 47 3.40 33.17 13.73
C GLN A 47 4.00 32.04 12.89
N GLN A 48 5.26 31.71 13.01
CA GLN A 48 5.85 30.51 12.41
C GLN A 48 5.94 29.34 13.40
N GLN A 49 4.82 29.00 14.03
CA GLN A 49 4.72 27.71 14.68
C GLN A 49 4.88 26.65 13.59
N GLU A 50 6.04 25.97 13.52
CA GLU A 50 6.29 24.90 12.55
C GLU A 50 5.17 23.88 12.68
N ARG A 51 4.33 23.77 11.64
CA ARG A 51 3.28 22.78 11.58
C ARG A 51 3.90 21.40 11.62
N ARG A 52 3.56 20.62 12.63
CA ARG A 52 4.03 19.24 12.78
C ARG A 52 3.03 18.30 12.14
N TYR A 53 3.53 17.33 11.39
CA TYR A 53 2.71 16.33 10.74
C TYR A 53 3.09 14.94 11.21
N GLN A 54 2.11 14.11 11.47
CA GLN A 54 2.29 12.68 11.67
C GLN A 54 1.83 11.91 10.44
N MET A 55 2.59 10.90 10.06
CA MET A 55 2.30 10.03 8.92
C MET A 55 1.78 8.69 9.40
N TYR A 56 0.77 8.17 8.72
CA TYR A 56 0.16 6.87 8.99
C TYR A 56 0.21 6.01 7.73
N GLY A 57 0.90 4.87 7.78
CA GLY A 57 0.92 3.90 6.69
C GLY A 57 -0.27 2.96 6.79
N VAL A 58 -0.98 2.77 5.68
CA VAL A 58 -2.03 1.75 5.53
C VAL A 58 -1.60 0.83 4.40
N MET A 59 -1.39 -0.46 4.70
CA MET A 59 -0.78 -1.44 3.82
C MET A 59 -1.78 -2.54 3.46
N PHE A 60 -1.64 -3.11 2.26
CA PHE A 60 -2.25 -4.38 1.89
C PHE A 60 -1.19 -5.36 1.40
N TYR A 61 -1.32 -6.65 1.75
CA TYR A 61 -0.40 -7.69 1.33
C TYR A 61 -1.10 -9.05 1.16
N ASN A 62 -1.08 -9.60 -0.05
CA ASN A 62 -1.41 -11.00 -0.29
C ASN A 62 -0.26 -11.87 0.21
N LEU A 63 -0.53 -12.79 1.14
CA LEU A 63 0.50 -13.60 1.81
C LEU A 63 0.81 -14.91 1.07
N GLU A 64 0.26 -15.12 -0.10
CA GLU A 64 0.45 -16.32 -0.95
C GLU A 64 0.28 -17.63 -0.17
N ASN A 65 -0.98 -18.07 0.00
CA ASN A 65 -1.31 -19.36 0.59
C ASN A 65 -0.62 -19.61 1.96
N LEU A 66 -0.83 -18.71 2.91
CA LEU A 66 -0.33 -18.88 4.28
C LEU A 66 -1.22 -19.87 5.04
N PHE A 67 -0.94 -21.17 4.85
CA PHE A 67 -1.56 -22.30 5.56
C PHE A 67 -0.73 -22.69 6.77
N ASP A 68 -1.38 -23.26 7.79
CA ASP A 68 -0.67 -23.99 8.83
C ASP A 68 -0.28 -25.42 8.38
N THR A 69 0.09 -26.29 9.31
CA THR A 69 0.48 -27.68 9.01
C THR A 69 -0.55 -28.70 9.45
N ILE A 70 -1.74 -28.23 9.88
CA ILE A 70 -2.83 -29.04 10.41
C ILE A 70 -3.93 -29.10 9.36
N ASN A 71 -4.22 -30.27 8.84
CA ASN A 71 -5.26 -30.45 7.83
C ASN A 71 -6.60 -30.81 8.49
N ASP A 72 -7.16 -29.87 9.27
CA ASP A 72 -8.39 -30.07 10.06
C ASP A 72 -9.60 -29.25 9.61
N ASN A 73 -9.41 -28.30 8.67
CA ASN A 73 -10.44 -27.39 8.22
C ASN A 73 -11.50 -27.99 7.26
N GLY A 74 -11.39 -29.30 6.97
CA GLY A 74 -12.33 -29.99 6.08
C GLY A 74 -12.32 -29.52 4.63
N VAL A 75 -11.37 -28.71 4.26
CA VAL A 75 -11.32 -28.00 3.00
C VAL A 75 -10.54 -28.77 1.94
N TYR A 76 -10.87 -28.44 0.71
CA TYR A 76 -10.38 -29.04 -0.51
C TYR A 76 -8.85 -28.94 -0.72
N TYR A 77 -8.18 -27.97 -0.10
CA TYR A 77 -6.81 -27.59 -0.46
C TYR A 77 -5.74 -28.40 0.31
N LYS A 78 -5.75 -29.74 0.11
CA LYS A 78 -4.78 -30.64 0.70
C LYS A 78 -3.35 -30.48 0.16
N GLU A 79 -3.13 -29.58 -0.81
CA GLU A 79 -1.84 -29.33 -1.41
C GLU A 79 -0.84 -28.78 -0.39
N PHE A 80 -1.31 -27.93 0.54
CA PHE A 80 -0.53 -27.35 1.62
C PHE A 80 -0.69 -28.13 2.93
N SER A 81 -0.35 -29.41 2.93
CA SER A 81 -0.24 -30.23 4.11
C SER A 81 1.09 -30.99 4.09
N PRO A 82 1.53 -31.58 5.22
CA PRO A 82 2.78 -32.35 5.27
C PRO A 82 2.84 -33.51 4.26
N GLU A 83 1.70 -34.15 4.01
CA GLU A 83 1.53 -35.25 3.06
C GLU A 83 1.10 -34.81 1.66
N GLY A 84 0.77 -33.51 1.51
CA GLY A 84 0.32 -32.93 0.26
C GLY A 84 1.43 -32.71 -0.77
N ALA A 85 1.04 -32.28 -1.97
CA ALA A 85 1.95 -32.09 -3.09
C ALA A 85 3.07 -31.09 -2.80
N ARG A 86 2.86 -30.12 -1.89
CA ARG A 86 3.86 -29.14 -1.44
C ARG A 86 4.72 -29.66 -0.29
N GLN A 87 4.36 -30.80 0.32
CA GLN A 87 5.02 -31.29 1.54
C GLN A 87 5.18 -30.14 2.55
N TRP A 88 4.06 -29.49 2.87
CA TRP A 88 4.01 -28.27 3.68
C TRP A 88 4.16 -28.62 5.16
N ASN A 89 5.42 -28.76 5.60
CA ASN A 89 5.78 -29.13 6.96
C ASN A 89 6.14 -27.91 7.83
N GLY A 90 6.37 -28.16 9.12
CA GLY A 90 6.71 -27.10 10.08
C GLY A 90 7.92 -26.25 9.68
N THR A 91 8.95 -26.83 9.05
CA THR A 91 10.11 -26.07 8.59
C THR A 91 9.73 -25.02 7.55
N LYS A 92 8.96 -25.41 6.52
CA LYS A 92 8.48 -24.49 5.47
C LYS A 92 7.51 -23.45 6.04
N TYR A 93 6.62 -23.87 6.92
CA TYR A 93 5.66 -22.98 7.60
C TYR A 93 6.37 -21.87 8.37
N TRP A 94 7.27 -22.21 9.28
CA TRP A 94 7.96 -21.20 10.10
C TRP A 94 8.91 -20.33 9.27
N GLN A 95 9.49 -20.85 8.20
CA GLN A 95 10.26 -20.06 7.25
C GLN A 95 9.36 -19.04 6.54
N LYS A 96 8.17 -19.44 6.10
CA LYS A 96 7.18 -18.55 5.49
C LYS A 96 6.71 -17.49 6.48
N GLN A 97 6.41 -17.86 7.72
CA GLN A 97 6.06 -16.92 8.79
C GLN A 97 7.15 -15.86 9.00
N HIS A 98 8.42 -16.32 9.12
CA HIS A 98 9.57 -15.41 9.20
C HIS A 98 9.64 -14.46 8.00
N ASN A 99 9.55 -14.98 6.77
CA ASN A 99 9.62 -14.16 5.55
C ASN A 99 8.51 -13.10 5.48
N MET A 100 7.28 -13.44 5.87
CA MET A 100 6.16 -12.50 5.92
C MET A 100 6.40 -11.42 6.99
N ALA A 101 6.81 -11.83 8.17
CA ALA A 101 7.12 -10.92 9.27
C ALA A 101 8.30 -10.01 8.93
N TYR A 102 9.36 -10.56 8.33
CA TYR A 102 10.50 -9.78 7.84
C TYR A 102 10.04 -8.73 6.83
N THR A 103 9.22 -9.12 5.84
CA THR A 103 8.68 -8.17 4.86
C THR A 103 7.95 -7.02 5.56
N ILE A 104 6.99 -7.32 6.44
CA ILE A 104 6.24 -6.31 7.19
C ILE A 104 7.20 -5.47 8.06
N GLY A 105 8.19 -6.10 8.68
CA GLY A 105 9.20 -5.46 9.52
C GLY A 105 10.03 -4.41 8.78
N GLN A 106 10.37 -4.68 7.52
CA GLN A 106 11.13 -3.76 6.66
C GLN A 106 10.31 -2.58 6.13
N MET A 107 8.98 -2.58 6.31
CA MET A 107 8.11 -1.50 5.86
C MET A 107 8.01 -0.42 6.94
N GLU A 108 8.99 0.48 6.94
CA GLU A 108 9.02 1.64 7.81
C GLU A 108 8.25 2.82 7.19
N VAL A 109 7.65 3.61 8.06
CA VAL A 109 6.93 4.83 7.68
C VAL A 109 7.60 6.01 8.37
N ASN A 110 8.45 6.73 7.64
CA ASN A 110 9.15 7.90 8.17
C ASN A 110 8.15 8.95 8.66
N GLY A 111 8.41 9.51 9.85
CA GLY A 111 7.49 10.45 10.49
C GLY A 111 6.23 9.80 11.09
N SER A 112 6.14 8.46 11.10
CA SER A 112 5.07 7.75 11.78
C SER A 112 5.37 7.57 13.26
N PRO A 113 4.39 7.79 14.13
CA PRO A 113 4.53 7.45 15.55
C PRO A 113 4.55 5.92 15.79
N ALA A 114 4.24 5.13 14.77
CA ALA A 114 4.16 3.67 14.83
C ALA A 114 5.39 2.95 14.26
N VAL A 115 6.36 3.68 13.71
CA VAL A 115 7.53 3.14 12.97
C VAL A 115 7.13 2.44 11.65
N GLY A 116 6.06 1.61 11.65
CA GLY A 116 5.55 0.89 10.48
C GLY A 116 4.10 1.19 10.16
N PRO A 117 3.46 0.40 9.28
CA PRO A 117 2.04 0.54 8.97
C PRO A 117 1.18 0.40 10.24
N VAL A 118 0.16 1.25 10.36
CA VAL A 118 -0.77 1.21 11.50
C VAL A 118 -1.93 0.24 11.25
N ILE A 119 -2.23 -0.02 9.98
CA ILE A 119 -3.27 -0.94 9.50
C ILE A 119 -2.66 -1.75 8.35
N ILE A 120 -2.89 -3.08 8.34
CA ILE A 120 -2.47 -3.98 7.28
C ILE A 120 -3.63 -4.91 6.94
N GLY A 121 -4.21 -4.76 5.75
CA GLY A 121 -5.09 -5.78 5.17
C GLY A 121 -4.25 -6.92 4.63
N VAL A 122 -4.70 -8.15 4.86
CA VAL A 122 -4.03 -9.35 4.34
C VAL A 122 -5.03 -10.28 3.66
N SER A 123 -4.54 -11.06 2.71
CA SER A 123 -5.30 -12.11 2.04
C SER A 123 -4.49 -13.39 1.89
N GLU A 124 -5.19 -14.46 1.49
CA GLU A 124 -4.63 -15.82 1.36
C GLU A 124 -4.06 -16.35 2.67
N ILE A 125 -4.78 -16.15 3.76
CA ILE A 125 -4.51 -16.75 5.07
C ILE A 125 -5.55 -17.83 5.35
N GLU A 126 -5.14 -18.94 5.97
CA GLU A 126 -6.03 -20.06 6.22
C GLU A 126 -6.98 -19.82 7.40
N ASN A 127 -6.44 -19.29 8.49
CA ASN A 127 -7.19 -19.18 9.75
C ASN A 127 -6.57 -18.13 10.71
N ILE A 128 -7.21 -17.94 11.84
CA ILE A 128 -6.74 -17.02 12.88
C ILE A 128 -5.35 -17.41 13.46
N THR A 129 -5.03 -18.71 13.49
CA THR A 129 -3.78 -19.23 14.08
C THR A 129 -2.57 -18.75 13.28
N VAL A 130 -2.63 -18.81 11.94
CA VAL A 130 -1.50 -18.35 11.10
C VAL A 130 -1.23 -16.86 11.28
N LEU A 131 -2.28 -16.05 11.55
CA LEU A 131 -2.09 -14.62 11.85
C LEU A 131 -1.55 -14.39 13.26
N GLN A 132 -1.96 -15.20 14.24
CA GLN A 132 -1.42 -15.14 15.61
C GLN A 132 0.07 -15.49 15.62
N ASP A 133 0.49 -16.48 14.84
CA ASP A 133 1.87 -16.86 14.70
C ASP A 133 2.68 -15.77 13.98
N LEU A 134 2.08 -15.13 12.97
CA LEU A 134 2.69 -14.03 12.23
C LEU A 134 2.99 -12.83 13.13
N VAL A 135 2.01 -12.35 13.88
CA VAL A 135 2.20 -11.15 14.72
C VAL A 135 3.13 -11.35 15.90
N ARG A 136 3.41 -12.61 16.25
CA ARG A 136 4.37 -12.99 17.31
C ARG A 136 5.81 -13.13 16.82
N GLN A 137 6.06 -13.10 15.49
CA GLN A 137 7.41 -13.19 14.95
C GLN A 137 8.30 -12.06 15.48
N PRO A 138 9.58 -12.34 15.75
CA PRO A 138 10.52 -11.38 16.32
C PRO A 138 10.57 -10.03 15.58
N GLU A 139 10.42 -10.04 14.26
CA GLU A 139 10.55 -8.89 13.38
C GLU A 139 9.45 -7.84 13.61
N ILE A 140 8.29 -8.25 14.10
CA ILE A 140 7.12 -7.36 14.23
C ILE A 140 6.39 -7.43 15.57
N LYS A 141 6.75 -8.35 16.46
CA LYS A 141 6.07 -8.53 17.77
C LYS A 141 5.96 -7.25 18.60
N ASP A 142 6.98 -6.39 18.53
CA ASP A 142 7.02 -5.14 19.29
C ASP A 142 6.06 -4.08 18.76
N ARG A 143 5.55 -4.25 17.55
CA ARG A 143 4.46 -3.43 16.97
C ARG A 143 3.10 -3.77 17.59
N ARG A 144 2.97 -4.92 18.27
CA ARG A 144 1.79 -5.38 19.02
C ARG A 144 0.51 -5.39 18.20
N TYR A 145 0.60 -5.81 16.95
CA TYR A 145 -0.57 -5.89 16.08
C TYR A 145 -1.65 -6.78 16.72
N GLN A 146 -2.90 -6.28 16.69
CA GLN A 146 -4.11 -7.05 16.95
C GLN A 146 -4.71 -7.52 15.63
N ILE A 147 -5.58 -8.52 15.69
CA ILE A 147 -6.11 -9.22 14.53
C ILE A 147 -7.63 -9.08 14.49
N VAL A 148 -8.20 -8.81 13.32
CA VAL A 148 -9.59 -9.07 13.00
C VAL A 148 -9.61 -10.07 11.85
N HIS A 149 -10.31 -11.18 12.05
CA HIS A 149 -10.43 -12.26 11.10
C HIS A 149 -11.82 -12.89 11.17
N HIS A 150 -12.26 -13.47 10.08
CA HIS A 150 -13.50 -14.23 9.95
C HIS A 150 -13.33 -15.35 8.93
N ASP A 151 -13.74 -16.57 9.27
CA ASP A 151 -13.69 -17.71 8.36
C ASP A 151 -14.74 -17.56 7.26
N SER A 152 -14.32 -17.67 6.02
CA SER A 152 -15.15 -17.56 4.83
C SER A 152 -15.44 -18.95 4.24
N PRO A 153 -16.48 -19.09 3.39
CA PRO A 153 -16.79 -20.35 2.75
C PRO A 153 -15.93 -20.65 1.51
N ASP A 154 -14.77 -20.06 1.38
CA ASP A 154 -13.88 -20.26 0.22
C ASP A 154 -13.50 -21.73 0.05
N ARG A 155 -13.46 -22.21 -1.22
CA ARG A 155 -13.18 -23.62 -1.51
C ARG A 155 -11.75 -24.03 -1.23
N ARG A 156 -10.81 -23.10 -1.27
CA ARG A 156 -9.40 -23.35 -0.92
C ARG A 156 -9.18 -23.26 0.59
N GLY A 157 -10.13 -22.68 1.34
CA GLY A 157 -9.99 -22.38 2.75
C GLY A 157 -9.06 -21.23 3.02
N VAL A 158 -9.09 -20.19 2.18
CA VAL A 158 -8.33 -18.97 2.42
C VAL A 158 -9.27 -17.82 2.67
N ASP A 159 -8.82 -16.90 3.52
CA ASP A 159 -9.58 -15.77 4.01
C ASP A 159 -8.85 -14.44 3.78
N VAL A 160 -9.51 -13.38 4.21
CA VAL A 160 -8.91 -12.06 4.43
C VAL A 160 -8.85 -11.75 5.91
N GLY A 161 -7.94 -10.86 6.29
CA GLY A 161 -7.80 -10.41 7.66
C GLY A 161 -7.32 -8.97 7.74
N LEU A 162 -7.42 -8.39 8.94
CA LEU A 162 -6.89 -7.07 9.25
C LEU A 162 -5.97 -7.16 10.46
N LEU A 163 -4.73 -6.70 10.29
CA LEU A 163 -3.81 -6.45 11.40
C LEU A 163 -3.80 -4.95 11.68
N TYR A 164 -3.86 -4.57 12.94
CA TYR A 164 -3.86 -3.16 13.30
C TYR A 164 -3.08 -2.89 14.59
N ASN A 165 -2.46 -1.73 14.66
CA ASN A 165 -1.79 -1.29 15.89
C ASN A 165 -2.80 -0.61 16.80
N PRO A 166 -3.15 -1.19 17.99
CA PRO A 166 -4.23 -0.69 18.86
C PRO A 166 -3.93 0.67 19.51
N ARG A 167 -2.70 1.15 19.42
CA ARG A 167 -2.35 2.50 19.87
C ARG A 167 -2.86 3.58 18.93
N PHE A 168 -3.08 3.25 17.66
CA PHE A 168 -3.44 4.20 16.61
C PHE A 168 -4.80 3.93 15.98
N PHE A 169 -5.24 2.68 15.98
CA PHE A 169 -6.55 2.29 15.47
C PHE A 169 -7.33 1.54 16.54
N LYS A 170 -8.49 2.10 16.93
CA LYS A 170 -9.41 1.48 17.90
C LYS A 170 -10.63 0.94 17.15
N VAL A 171 -10.80 -0.37 17.11
CA VAL A 171 -11.95 -1.04 16.49
C VAL A 171 -13.23 -0.73 17.26
N LEU A 172 -14.29 -0.38 16.54
CA LEU A 172 -15.63 -0.08 17.05
C LEU A 172 -16.65 -1.12 16.59
N ASN A 173 -16.58 -1.56 15.34
CA ASN A 173 -17.52 -2.51 14.75
C ASN A 173 -16.83 -3.38 13.70
N VAL A 174 -17.31 -4.62 13.53
CA VAL A 174 -16.85 -5.58 12.52
C VAL A 174 -18.06 -6.21 11.87
N THR A 175 -18.07 -6.24 10.54
CA THR A 175 -19.10 -6.92 9.74
C THR A 175 -18.46 -7.67 8.58
N ASN A 176 -19.15 -8.71 8.09
CA ASN A 176 -18.74 -9.49 6.93
C ASN A 176 -19.88 -9.55 5.94
N GLN A 177 -19.55 -9.63 4.65
CA GLN A 177 -20.54 -9.76 3.59
C GLN A 177 -20.14 -10.84 2.59
N ARG A 178 -21.12 -11.66 2.19
CA ARG A 178 -20.98 -12.69 1.15
C ARG A 178 -21.37 -12.16 -0.21
N ILE A 179 -20.62 -12.57 -1.22
CA ILE A 179 -20.85 -12.18 -2.60
C ILE A 179 -22.15 -12.75 -3.19
N ASN A 180 -22.72 -13.84 -2.61
CA ASN A 180 -23.87 -14.57 -3.18
C ASN A 180 -25.09 -13.69 -3.45
N LYS A 181 -25.36 -12.67 -2.61
CA LYS A 181 -26.42 -11.68 -2.84
C LYS A 181 -26.32 -10.97 -4.21
N TYR A 182 -25.10 -10.88 -4.74
CA TYR A 182 -24.79 -10.20 -6.00
C TYR A 182 -24.62 -11.18 -7.18
N LEU A 183 -24.82 -12.46 -6.92
CA LEU A 183 -24.73 -13.58 -7.87
C LEU A 183 -25.97 -14.46 -7.76
N PRO A 184 -27.18 -13.95 -8.06
CA PRO A 184 -28.45 -14.71 -7.87
C PRO A 184 -28.48 -15.99 -8.68
N ASP A 185 -27.85 -16.05 -9.84
CA ASP A 185 -27.77 -17.23 -10.70
C ASP A 185 -26.76 -18.28 -10.19
N TYR A 186 -25.96 -17.94 -9.17
CA TYR A 186 -24.92 -18.80 -8.59
C TYR A 186 -25.01 -18.85 -7.06
N PRO A 187 -26.13 -19.30 -6.46
CA PRO A 187 -26.34 -19.25 -5.00
C PRO A 187 -25.36 -20.11 -4.22
N GLU A 188 -24.78 -21.13 -4.83
CA GLU A 188 -23.78 -22.04 -4.23
C GLU A 188 -22.32 -21.57 -4.48
N PHE A 189 -22.11 -20.38 -5.04
CA PHE A 189 -20.77 -19.87 -5.28
C PHE A 189 -20.05 -19.60 -3.94
N ARG A 190 -18.87 -20.18 -3.79
CA ARG A 190 -18.04 -20.06 -2.56
C ARG A 190 -16.81 -19.25 -2.85
N SER A 191 -16.63 -18.19 -2.09
CA SER A 191 -15.51 -17.26 -2.17
C SER A 191 -15.25 -16.66 -0.80
N ARG A 192 -14.21 -15.85 -0.72
CA ARG A 192 -13.87 -15.06 0.48
C ARG A 192 -14.96 -14.05 0.75
N ASP A 193 -15.31 -13.92 2.03
CA ASP A 193 -16.20 -12.87 2.49
C ASP A 193 -15.44 -11.52 2.48
N GLN A 194 -16.15 -10.43 2.24
CA GLN A 194 -15.64 -9.09 2.42
C GLN A 194 -15.64 -8.78 3.93
N LEU A 195 -14.49 -8.39 4.47
CA LEU A 195 -14.36 -7.96 5.86
C LEU A 195 -14.43 -6.43 5.94
N CYS A 196 -15.33 -5.89 6.77
CA CYS A 196 -15.45 -4.47 7.04
C CYS A 196 -15.20 -4.19 8.53
N VAL A 197 -14.19 -3.36 8.82
CA VAL A 197 -13.79 -2.98 10.17
C VAL A 197 -13.89 -1.46 10.33
N THR A 198 -14.85 -1.00 11.12
CA THR A 198 -15.01 0.42 11.47
C THR A 198 -14.27 0.72 12.77
N GLY A 199 -13.51 1.80 12.81
CA GLY A 199 -12.75 2.20 13.99
C GLY A 199 -12.38 3.67 14.01
N MET A 200 -11.59 4.04 15.02
CA MET A 200 -11.01 5.38 15.15
C MET A 200 -9.53 5.35 14.80
N LEU A 201 -9.13 6.04 13.73
CA LEU A 201 -7.75 6.25 13.33
C LEU A 201 -7.35 7.70 13.60
N ALA A 202 -6.35 7.90 14.44
CA ALA A 202 -5.88 9.25 14.80
C ALA A 202 -7.02 10.20 15.24
N GLY A 203 -8.05 9.66 15.92
CA GLY A 203 -9.21 10.43 16.40
C GLY A 203 -10.30 10.68 15.36
N GLU A 204 -10.22 10.08 14.16
CA GLU A 204 -11.22 10.16 13.10
C GLU A 204 -11.86 8.81 12.83
N LYS A 205 -13.17 8.80 12.53
CA LYS A 205 -13.88 7.57 12.18
C LYS A 205 -13.49 7.10 10.78
N VAL A 206 -12.95 5.90 10.70
CA VAL A 206 -12.49 5.27 9.46
C VAL A 206 -13.02 3.85 9.38
N SER A 207 -13.61 3.48 8.24
CA SER A 207 -13.96 2.10 7.92
C SER A 207 -12.95 1.54 6.93
N VAL A 208 -12.43 0.34 7.23
CA VAL A 208 -11.48 -0.39 6.38
C VAL A 208 -12.18 -1.63 5.85
N ILE A 209 -12.26 -1.75 4.52
CA ILE A 209 -12.90 -2.87 3.84
C ILE A 209 -11.80 -3.69 3.18
N VAL A 210 -11.64 -4.95 3.60
CA VAL A 210 -10.61 -5.87 3.09
C VAL A 210 -11.25 -6.92 2.20
N ASN A 211 -10.67 -7.13 1.04
CA ASN A 211 -11.20 -8.00 -0.01
C ASN A 211 -10.15 -8.94 -0.58
N HIS A 212 -10.60 -10.07 -1.08
CA HIS A 212 -9.89 -10.88 -2.05
C HIS A 212 -10.90 -11.41 -3.07
N TRP A 213 -10.97 -10.79 -4.22
CA TRP A 213 -11.98 -11.09 -5.24
C TRP A 213 -11.72 -12.39 -5.98
N PRO A 214 -12.75 -12.95 -6.67
CA PRO A 214 -12.57 -14.15 -7.50
C PRO A 214 -11.46 -13.96 -8.54
N SER A 215 -10.61 -14.99 -8.67
CA SER A 215 -9.50 -14.96 -9.62
C SER A 215 -9.97 -15.01 -11.07
N ARG A 216 -9.06 -14.76 -12.00
CA ARG A 216 -9.30 -14.86 -13.45
C ARG A 216 -9.29 -16.31 -13.96
N LEU A 217 -9.68 -17.27 -13.11
CA LEU A 217 -9.75 -18.69 -13.47
C LEU A 217 -10.75 -18.89 -14.62
N GLY A 218 -10.32 -19.60 -15.67
CA GLY A 218 -11.10 -19.79 -16.89
C GLY A 218 -10.97 -18.67 -17.91
N GLY A 219 -10.29 -17.58 -17.58
CA GLY A 219 -10.08 -16.42 -18.43
C GLY A 219 -10.57 -15.12 -17.81
N GLU A 220 -9.97 -14.01 -18.20
CA GLU A 220 -10.30 -12.69 -17.67
C GLU A 220 -11.74 -12.30 -17.98
N GLU A 221 -12.15 -12.36 -19.24
CA GLU A 221 -13.51 -12.02 -19.71
C GLU A 221 -14.56 -12.98 -19.13
N GLN A 222 -14.29 -14.29 -19.18
CA GLN A 222 -15.24 -15.34 -18.74
C GLN A 222 -15.57 -15.26 -17.26
N SER A 223 -14.68 -14.73 -16.46
CA SER A 223 -14.84 -14.59 -15.00
C SER A 223 -15.10 -13.16 -14.54
N SER A 224 -15.14 -12.16 -15.46
CA SER A 224 -15.27 -10.73 -15.12
C SER A 224 -16.51 -10.43 -14.30
N TYR A 225 -17.64 -11.06 -14.63
CA TYR A 225 -18.91 -10.87 -13.93
C TYR A 225 -18.85 -11.18 -12.42
N LEU A 226 -17.95 -12.07 -11.99
CA LEU A 226 -17.72 -12.38 -10.58
C LEU A 226 -17.04 -11.22 -9.86
N ARG A 227 -16.05 -10.61 -10.49
CA ARG A 227 -15.34 -9.45 -9.93
C ARG A 227 -16.20 -8.18 -9.99
N GLU A 228 -17.01 -8.02 -11.05
CA GLU A 228 -17.98 -6.93 -11.11
C GLU A 228 -19.06 -7.08 -10.01
N ALA A 229 -19.50 -8.31 -9.70
CA ALA A 229 -20.39 -8.57 -8.57
C ALA A 229 -19.74 -8.20 -7.23
N ALA A 230 -18.46 -8.54 -7.05
CA ALA A 230 -17.69 -8.15 -5.87
C ALA A 230 -17.51 -6.61 -5.79
N GLY A 231 -17.30 -5.95 -6.92
CA GLY A 231 -17.25 -4.48 -7.02
C GLY A 231 -18.58 -3.82 -6.61
N ARG A 232 -19.71 -4.33 -7.07
CA ARG A 232 -21.05 -3.86 -6.64
C ARG A 232 -21.27 -4.05 -5.14
N MET A 233 -20.86 -5.20 -4.59
CA MET A 233 -20.91 -5.45 -3.15
C MET A 233 -20.08 -4.41 -2.37
N ALA A 234 -18.87 -4.14 -2.82
CA ALA A 234 -18.00 -3.16 -2.18
C ALA A 234 -18.60 -1.75 -2.26
N ARG A 235 -19.17 -1.34 -3.39
CA ARG A 235 -19.83 -0.05 -3.56
C ARG A 235 -21.04 0.08 -2.63
N GLU A 236 -21.91 -0.93 -2.57
CA GLU A 236 -23.08 -0.91 -1.66
C GLU A 236 -22.67 -0.82 -0.19
N THR A 237 -21.56 -1.48 0.20
CA THR A 237 -21.01 -1.37 1.55
C THR A 237 -20.54 0.06 1.83
N MET A 238 -19.79 0.68 0.92
CA MET A 238 -19.35 2.07 1.06
C MET A 238 -20.54 3.03 1.14
N ASP A 239 -21.55 2.86 0.28
CA ASP A 239 -22.75 3.68 0.29
C ASP A 239 -23.54 3.53 1.58
N SER A 240 -23.63 2.33 2.13
CA SER A 240 -24.28 2.11 3.42
C SER A 240 -23.57 2.83 4.56
N LEU A 241 -22.24 2.69 4.61
CA LEU A 241 -21.42 3.37 5.61
C LEU A 241 -21.55 4.89 5.52
N LEU A 242 -21.57 5.47 4.32
CA LEU A 242 -21.72 6.91 4.10
C LEU A 242 -23.14 7.42 4.37
N ARG A 243 -24.16 6.58 4.18
CA ARG A 243 -25.53 6.92 4.64
C ARG A 243 -25.64 7.00 6.16
N ASP A 244 -24.93 6.07 6.86
CA ASP A 244 -24.92 6.04 8.32
C ASP A 244 -24.09 7.20 8.90
N ASP A 245 -22.98 7.56 8.25
CA ASP A 245 -22.12 8.67 8.65
C ASP A 245 -21.39 9.25 7.43
N PRO A 246 -21.88 10.35 6.85
CA PRO A 246 -21.27 10.98 5.67
C PRO A 246 -19.91 11.64 5.95
N ASN A 247 -19.52 11.75 7.23
CA ASN A 247 -18.27 12.38 7.65
C ASN A 247 -17.17 11.36 8.03
N GLN A 248 -17.33 10.07 7.69
CA GLN A 248 -16.28 9.09 7.91
C GLN A 248 -15.40 8.88 6.67
N GLY A 249 -14.14 8.52 6.90
CA GLY A 249 -13.26 8.05 5.84
C GLY A 249 -13.48 6.56 5.55
N ILE A 250 -13.45 6.15 4.27
CA ILE A 250 -13.48 4.73 3.92
C ILE A 250 -12.22 4.39 3.12
N ILE A 251 -11.55 3.33 3.55
CA ILE A 251 -10.40 2.71 2.89
C ILE A 251 -10.83 1.33 2.41
N PHE A 252 -10.92 1.15 1.11
CA PHE A 252 -11.24 -0.12 0.48
C PHE A 252 -9.96 -0.72 -0.10
N MET A 253 -9.61 -1.94 0.28
CA MET A 253 -8.36 -2.56 -0.13
C MET A 253 -8.54 -4.04 -0.44
N GLY A 254 -7.62 -4.59 -1.23
CA GLY A 254 -7.59 -6.02 -1.50
C GLY A 254 -6.76 -6.41 -2.70
N ASP A 255 -6.59 -7.73 -2.85
CA ASP A 255 -6.29 -8.36 -4.13
C ASP A 255 -7.60 -8.45 -4.91
N LEU A 256 -7.79 -7.52 -5.82
CA LEU A 256 -9.02 -7.38 -6.61
C LEU A 256 -9.03 -8.30 -7.84
N ASN A 257 -7.92 -9.02 -8.10
CA ASN A 257 -7.74 -9.87 -9.28
C ASN A 257 -8.06 -9.17 -10.62
N ASP A 258 -8.15 -7.84 -10.58
CA ASP A 258 -8.37 -6.94 -11.72
C ASP A 258 -7.50 -5.69 -11.56
N ASP A 259 -7.12 -5.11 -12.69
CA ASP A 259 -6.37 -3.87 -12.75
C ASP A 259 -7.29 -2.65 -12.51
N PRO A 260 -6.75 -1.48 -12.16
CA PRO A 260 -7.56 -0.28 -11.89
C PRO A 260 -8.54 0.12 -12.99
N GLN A 261 -8.22 -0.17 -14.26
CA GLN A 261 -9.05 0.16 -15.42
C GLN A 261 -10.15 -0.86 -15.70
N ASN A 262 -10.10 -2.06 -15.12
CA ASN A 262 -11.15 -3.06 -15.35
C ASN A 262 -12.50 -2.59 -14.82
N LYS A 263 -13.59 -3.06 -15.44
CA LYS A 263 -14.96 -2.64 -15.10
C LYS A 263 -15.35 -2.86 -13.66
N SER A 264 -14.82 -3.90 -13.03
CA SER A 264 -15.03 -4.17 -11.61
C SER A 264 -14.57 -3.00 -10.72
N CYS A 265 -13.44 -2.36 -11.03
CA CYS A 265 -12.89 -1.21 -10.31
C CYS A 265 -13.47 0.12 -10.80
N SER A 266 -13.46 0.34 -12.12
CA SER A 266 -13.80 1.63 -12.72
C SER A 266 -15.30 1.91 -12.79
N GLU A 267 -16.13 0.86 -13.01
CA GLU A 267 -17.59 0.99 -13.14
C GLU A 267 -18.33 0.44 -11.91
N ALA A 268 -18.07 -0.82 -11.50
CA ALA A 268 -18.83 -1.44 -10.42
C ALA A 268 -18.54 -0.83 -9.05
N VAL A 269 -17.26 -0.55 -8.73
CA VAL A 269 -16.87 0.28 -7.58
C VAL A 269 -17.09 1.76 -7.85
N GLY A 270 -16.95 2.18 -9.11
CA GLY A 270 -17.05 3.58 -9.52
C GLY A 270 -15.83 4.42 -9.11
N ALA A 271 -14.65 3.77 -8.96
CA ALA A 271 -13.45 4.44 -8.51
C ALA A 271 -12.90 5.40 -9.58
N LYS A 272 -12.71 6.64 -9.20
CA LYS A 272 -12.22 7.71 -10.09
C LYS A 272 -10.71 7.62 -10.26
N LYS A 273 -10.23 7.91 -11.46
CA LYS A 273 -8.82 7.99 -11.81
C LYS A 273 -8.15 9.28 -11.32
N GLU A 274 -8.89 10.38 -11.36
CA GLU A 274 -8.38 11.71 -11.05
C GLU A 274 -8.99 12.24 -9.74
N ILE A 275 -8.16 12.88 -8.91
CA ILE A 275 -8.58 13.47 -7.64
C ILE A 275 -9.68 14.51 -7.86
N LYS A 276 -9.57 15.36 -8.90
CA LYS A 276 -10.56 16.38 -9.21
C LYS A 276 -11.97 15.81 -9.48
N ASP A 277 -12.01 14.65 -10.16
CA ASP A 277 -13.28 14.00 -10.51
C ASP A 277 -13.91 13.36 -9.25
N CYS A 278 -13.09 12.85 -8.35
CA CYS A 278 -13.54 12.35 -7.05
C CYS A 278 -14.07 13.48 -6.16
N LEU A 279 -13.38 14.62 -6.10
CA LEU A 279 -13.81 15.78 -5.29
C LEU A 279 -15.07 16.46 -5.84
N ALA A 280 -15.34 16.33 -7.15
CA ALA A 280 -16.56 16.85 -7.78
C ALA A 280 -17.83 16.06 -7.42
N GLU A 281 -17.68 14.82 -6.90
CA GLU A 281 -18.78 13.92 -6.58
C GLU A 281 -18.68 13.45 -5.12
N PRO A 282 -19.36 14.12 -4.17
CA PRO A 282 -19.32 13.75 -2.75
C PRO A 282 -19.70 12.28 -2.51
N GLY A 283 -18.90 11.59 -1.70
CA GLY A 283 -19.09 10.16 -1.41
C GLY A 283 -18.51 9.21 -2.48
N SER A 284 -17.87 9.76 -3.51
CA SER A 284 -17.13 8.96 -4.48
C SER A 284 -15.79 8.46 -3.91
N CYS A 285 -15.07 7.67 -4.67
CA CYS A 285 -13.76 7.14 -4.27
C CYS A 285 -12.72 7.33 -5.37
N PHE A 286 -11.47 7.47 -4.95
CA PHE A 286 -10.30 7.69 -5.77
C PHE A 286 -9.40 6.45 -5.78
N ASN A 287 -8.95 6.04 -6.96
CA ASN A 287 -8.01 4.95 -7.14
C ASN A 287 -6.63 5.49 -7.57
N PRO A 288 -5.65 5.57 -6.66
CA PRO A 288 -4.32 6.11 -6.96
C PRO A 288 -3.47 5.21 -7.87
N TRP A 289 -3.88 3.97 -8.11
CA TRP A 289 -3.06 2.93 -8.75
C TRP A 289 -3.02 3.02 -10.29
N TRP A 290 -3.96 3.73 -10.92
CA TRP A 290 -3.99 3.93 -12.37
C TRP A 290 -2.66 4.47 -12.91
N ASN A 291 -2.18 5.55 -12.32
CA ASN A 291 -0.96 6.21 -12.77
C ASN A 291 0.30 5.40 -12.44
N ILE A 292 0.24 4.53 -11.41
CA ILE A 292 1.33 3.63 -11.04
C ILE A 292 1.43 2.51 -12.07
N LEU A 293 0.32 1.87 -12.43
CA LEU A 293 0.29 0.84 -13.47
C LEU A 293 0.70 1.40 -14.83
N ASN A 294 0.22 2.60 -15.21
CA ASN A 294 0.59 3.26 -16.48
C ASN A 294 2.10 3.54 -16.59
N ARG A 295 2.83 3.60 -15.47
CA ARG A 295 4.29 3.70 -15.45
C ARG A 295 4.99 2.33 -15.51
N GLY A 296 4.25 1.25 -15.74
CA GLY A 296 4.77 -0.12 -15.82
C GLY A 296 5.12 -0.73 -14.46
N ILE A 297 4.51 -0.24 -13.37
CA ILE A 297 4.70 -0.76 -12.01
C ILE A 297 3.46 -1.56 -11.63
N GLY A 298 3.62 -2.84 -11.35
CA GLY A 298 2.55 -3.73 -10.89
C GLY A 298 2.89 -4.43 -9.59
N THR A 299 1.95 -5.18 -9.06
CA THR A 299 2.12 -5.99 -7.84
C THR A 299 2.42 -7.44 -8.14
N LEU A 300 2.06 -7.94 -9.31
CA LEU A 300 2.40 -9.29 -9.78
C LEU A 300 2.75 -9.31 -11.26
N GLY A 301 3.55 -10.30 -11.65
CA GLY A 301 3.95 -10.52 -13.04
C GLY A 301 3.33 -11.79 -13.62
N TYR A 302 2.71 -11.67 -14.80
CA TYR A 302 2.14 -12.81 -15.50
C TYR A 302 2.39 -12.73 -17.01
N LYS A 303 3.00 -13.77 -17.60
CA LYS A 303 3.27 -13.88 -19.05
C LYS A 303 3.94 -12.63 -19.65
N GLY A 304 4.93 -12.08 -18.97
CA GLY A 304 5.68 -10.90 -19.43
C GLY A 304 5.02 -9.55 -19.11
N ASN A 305 3.81 -9.53 -18.57
CA ASN A 305 3.07 -8.31 -18.23
C ASN A 305 3.02 -8.09 -16.73
N TRP A 306 2.98 -6.82 -16.33
CA TRP A 306 2.68 -6.40 -14.98
C TRP A 306 1.18 -6.17 -14.82
N ASN A 307 0.59 -6.72 -13.75
CA ASN A 307 -0.75 -6.40 -13.28
C ASN A 307 -0.65 -5.73 -11.91
N LEU A 308 -1.64 -4.91 -11.57
CA LEU A 308 -1.74 -4.23 -10.28
C LEU A 308 -3.08 -4.59 -9.63
N PHE A 309 -3.15 -5.79 -9.05
CA PHE A 309 -4.37 -6.33 -8.43
C PHE A 309 -4.53 -5.91 -6.98
N ASP A 310 -3.40 -5.64 -6.29
CA ASP A 310 -3.37 -5.27 -4.89
C ASP A 310 -3.55 -3.75 -4.77
N GLN A 311 -4.78 -3.32 -4.52
CA GLN A 311 -5.19 -1.93 -4.56
C GLN A 311 -5.69 -1.44 -3.22
N ILE A 312 -5.50 -0.15 -2.93
CA ILE A 312 -6.07 0.57 -1.80
C ILE A 312 -6.75 1.81 -2.36
N ILE A 313 -8.07 1.81 -2.37
CA ILE A 313 -8.95 2.85 -2.89
C ILE A 313 -9.50 3.62 -1.69
N ILE A 314 -9.64 4.94 -1.81
CA ILE A 314 -10.04 5.81 -0.70
C ILE A 314 -11.19 6.73 -1.11
N THR A 315 -12.06 7.08 -0.17
CA THR A 315 -13.12 8.07 -0.43
C THR A 315 -12.59 9.49 -0.48
N ASP A 316 -13.38 10.41 -1.03
CA ASP A 316 -13.14 11.85 -1.11
C ASP A 316 -12.79 12.49 0.25
N TYR A 317 -13.18 11.85 1.35
CA TYR A 317 -12.83 12.26 2.71
C TYR A 317 -11.33 12.54 2.88
N PHE A 318 -10.46 11.68 2.35
CA PHE A 318 -9.00 11.78 2.47
C PHE A 318 -8.36 12.73 1.44
N LEU A 319 -9.14 13.29 0.52
CA LEU A 319 -8.64 14.18 -0.54
C LEU A 319 -8.89 15.65 -0.23
N LYS A 320 -9.65 15.95 0.82
CA LYS A 320 -9.91 17.32 1.28
C LYS A 320 -8.59 17.95 1.72
N ASN A 321 -8.40 19.19 1.29
CA ASN A 321 -7.15 19.91 1.54
C ASN A 321 -6.86 20.03 3.05
N PHE A 322 -5.67 19.59 3.48
CA PHE A 322 -5.23 19.69 4.88
C PHE A 322 -4.82 21.12 5.30
N GLU A 323 -4.87 22.09 4.39
CA GLU A 323 -4.70 23.51 4.71
C GLU A 323 -5.93 24.14 5.38
N SER A 324 -7.02 23.40 5.53
CA SER A 324 -8.18 23.85 6.26
C SER A 324 -7.81 24.22 7.71
N LYS A 325 -7.98 25.50 8.07
CA LYS A 325 -7.64 26.03 9.39
C LYS A 325 -8.58 25.56 10.51
N GLU A 326 -9.76 25.04 10.17
CA GLU A 326 -10.80 24.73 11.15
C GLU A 326 -10.56 23.42 11.90
N LYS A 327 -10.13 22.36 11.21
CA LYS A 327 -9.84 21.07 11.84
C LYS A 327 -8.91 20.22 10.95
N PRO A 328 -7.68 19.92 11.40
CA PRO A 328 -6.80 19.05 10.63
C PRO A 328 -7.40 17.64 10.55
N THR A 329 -7.54 17.13 9.32
CA THR A 329 -8.06 15.79 9.02
C THR A 329 -6.97 14.90 8.42
N LEU A 330 -7.17 13.59 8.52
CA LEU A 330 -6.36 12.62 7.80
C LEU A 330 -6.44 12.88 6.30
N THR A 331 -5.32 13.13 5.66
CA THR A 331 -5.24 13.47 4.24
C THR A 331 -4.33 12.52 3.50
N PHE A 332 -4.74 12.08 2.32
CA PHE A 332 -3.94 11.25 1.44
C PHE A 332 -2.71 12.01 0.94
N LEU A 333 -1.53 11.39 1.09
CA LEU A 333 -0.27 11.95 0.62
C LEU A 333 0.19 11.27 -0.67
N ARG A 334 0.30 9.95 -0.67
CA ARG A 334 0.80 9.15 -1.81
C ARG A 334 0.47 7.67 -1.67
N ALA A 335 0.63 6.94 -2.79
CA ALA A 335 0.58 5.48 -2.86
C ALA A 335 1.91 4.92 -3.39
N GLU A 336 2.27 3.70 -2.98
CA GLU A 336 3.51 3.04 -3.36
C GLU A 336 3.33 1.52 -3.44
N VAL A 337 3.84 0.89 -4.52
CA VAL A 337 4.12 -0.55 -4.57
C VAL A 337 5.47 -0.79 -3.91
N LEU A 338 5.48 -1.61 -2.86
CA LEU A 338 6.67 -1.84 -2.03
C LEU A 338 7.57 -2.93 -2.64
N ASN A 339 8.02 -2.75 -3.86
CA ASN A 339 8.82 -3.69 -4.63
C ASN A 339 10.32 -3.66 -4.23
N ARG A 340 10.61 -3.84 -2.96
CA ARG A 340 11.98 -3.83 -2.41
C ARG A 340 12.86 -4.90 -3.08
N LYS A 341 14.18 -4.64 -3.17
CA LYS A 341 15.12 -5.54 -3.87
C LYS A 341 15.05 -7.00 -3.37
N PHE A 342 14.93 -7.20 -2.06
CA PHE A 342 14.86 -8.54 -1.46
C PHE A 342 13.58 -9.32 -1.82
N LEU A 343 12.49 -8.62 -2.19
CA LEU A 343 11.23 -9.23 -2.61
C LEU A 343 11.23 -9.71 -4.06
N ARG A 344 12.29 -9.42 -4.82
CA ARG A 344 12.35 -9.71 -6.27
C ARG A 344 13.10 -10.99 -6.55
N SER A 345 12.61 -11.76 -7.51
CA SER A 345 13.38 -12.82 -8.14
C SER A 345 14.59 -12.22 -8.86
N ASN A 346 15.76 -12.83 -8.69
CA ASN A 346 17.01 -12.35 -9.27
C ASN A 346 17.40 -13.07 -10.56
N GLU A 347 16.71 -14.15 -10.93
CA GLU A 347 17.13 -15.07 -11.99
C GLU A 347 15.97 -15.52 -12.89
N GLY A 348 16.34 -15.94 -14.12
CA GLY A 348 15.46 -16.56 -15.09
C GLY A 348 14.37 -15.65 -15.64
N ASP A 349 13.35 -16.25 -16.22
CA ASP A 349 12.19 -15.55 -16.85
C ASP A 349 11.35 -14.74 -15.87
N ARG A 350 11.63 -14.90 -14.57
CA ARG A 350 10.93 -14.19 -13.48
C ARG A 350 11.77 -13.07 -12.87
N GLN A 351 12.91 -12.73 -13.45
CA GLN A 351 13.77 -11.67 -12.94
C GLN A 351 12.97 -10.36 -12.77
N GLY A 352 13.03 -9.79 -11.57
CA GLY A 352 12.31 -8.58 -11.22
C GLY A 352 10.87 -8.80 -10.71
N TYR A 353 10.25 -9.95 -10.95
CA TYR A 353 8.95 -10.31 -10.40
C TYR A 353 9.04 -10.66 -8.92
N PRO A 354 7.91 -10.68 -8.19
CA PRO A 354 7.89 -11.11 -6.81
C PRO A 354 8.52 -12.51 -6.64
N LEU A 355 9.38 -12.65 -5.63
CA LEU A 355 9.99 -13.93 -5.24
C LEU A 355 8.99 -14.73 -4.41
N ARG A 356 8.27 -15.60 -5.08
CA ARG A 356 7.19 -16.41 -4.52
C ARG A 356 7.68 -17.59 -3.70
N THR A 357 6.79 -18.18 -2.92
CA THR A 357 7.08 -19.35 -2.06
C THR A 357 7.41 -20.59 -2.86
N PHE A 358 6.68 -20.88 -3.95
CA PHE A 358 6.89 -22.01 -4.83
C PHE A 358 6.90 -21.62 -6.30
N SER A 359 7.67 -22.33 -7.11
CA SER A 359 7.58 -22.28 -8.57
C SER A 359 7.75 -23.66 -9.16
N GLY A 360 6.83 -24.10 -10.03
CA GLY A 360 6.88 -25.43 -10.67
C GLY A 360 6.95 -26.60 -9.67
N GLY A 361 6.35 -26.46 -8.48
CA GLY A 361 6.44 -27.47 -7.41
C GLY A 361 7.68 -27.35 -6.51
N VAL A 362 8.67 -26.56 -6.89
CA VAL A 362 9.91 -26.37 -6.11
C VAL A 362 9.70 -25.29 -5.05
N PHE A 363 10.09 -25.57 -3.80
CA PHE A 363 10.10 -24.59 -2.72
C PHE A 363 11.27 -23.62 -2.91
N LEU A 364 10.96 -22.35 -3.18
CA LEU A 364 11.94 -21.28 -3.39
C LEU A 364 12.30 -20.54 -2.10
N ASN A 365 11.54 -20.78 -1.02
CA ASN A 365 11.68 -20.03 0.22
C ASN A 365 11.57 -18.51 0.02
N GLY A 366 10.69 -18.08 -0.88
CA GLY A 366 10.43 -16.68 -1.16
C GLY A 366 9.44 -16.06 -0.18
N TYR A 367 8.92 -14.92 -0.57
CA TYR A 367 8.02 -14.11 0.24
C TYR A 367 6.57 -14.30 -0.17
N SER A 368 6.17 -13.73 -1.30
CA SER A 368 4.85 -13.84 -1.91
C SER A 368 4.98 -13.66 -3.42
N ASP A 369 3.98 -14.14 -4.18
CA ASP A 369 3.88 -13.85 -5.61
C ASP A 369 3.25 -12.48 -5.91
N HIS A 370 2.98 -11.69 -4.85
CA HIS A 370 2.56 -10.31 -4.89
C HIS A 370 3.54 -9.39 -4.16
N PHE A 371 3.72 -8.15 -4.64
CA PHE A 371 4.34 -7.09 -3.86
C PHE A 371 3.30 -6.43 -2.96
N PRO A 372 3.67 -6.06 -1.72
CA PRO A 372 2.78 -5.27 -0.88
C PRO A 372 2.52 -3.89 -1.48
N THR A 373 1.36 -3.33 -1.16
CA THR A 373 1.00 -1.95 -1.49
C THR A 373 0.79 -1.14 -0.22
N MET A 374 1.05 0.16 -0.28
CA MET A 374 0.83 1.06 0.85
C MET A 374 0.36 2.43 0.37
N ILE A 375 -0.59 3.00 1.10
CA ILE A 375 -0.90 4.42 1.05
C ILE A 375 -0.37 5.10 2.31
N TYR A 376 -0.05 6.37 2.17
CA TYR A 376 0.41 7.21 3.27
C TYR A 376 -0.63 8.30 3.52
N LEU A 377 -1.12 8.35 4.74
CA LEU A 377 -2.00 9.40 5.23
C LEU A 377 -1.20 10.32 6.15
N VAL A 378 -1.50 11.61 6.11
CA VAL A 378 -0.89 12.60 7.01
C VAL A 378 -1.95 13.34 7.79
N LYS A 379 -1.60 13.75 9.00
CA LYS A 379 -2.41 14.60 9.85
C LYS A 379 -1.54 15.62 10.56
N GLU A 380 -1.96 16.88 10.54
CA GLU A 380 -1.35 17.92 11.37
C GLU A 380 -1.60 17.60 12.86
N VAL A 381 -0.57 17.69 13.66
CA VAL A 381 -0.64 17.54 15.12
C VAL A 381 -0.21 18.84 15.78
N LYS A 382 -0.98 19.25 16.79
CA LYS A 382 -0.71 20.45 17.58
C LYS A 382 0.43 20.23 18.56
#